data_0c742f34a266bc440b04f1cc929affa3
#
_entry.id   0c742f34a266bc440b04f1cc929affa3
#
_cell.length_a   1.000
_cell.length_b   1.000
_cell.length_c   1.000
_cell.angle_alpha   90.00
_cell.angle_beta   90.00
_cell.angle_gamma   90.00
#
_symmetry.space_group_name_H-M   'P 1'
#
loop_
_entity.id
_entity.type
_entity.pdbx_description
1 polymer ?
#
loop_
_entity_poly.entity_id
_entity_poly.type
_entity_poly.pdbx_seq_one_letter_code
_entity_poly.pdbx_strand_id
1 'polypeptide(L)'
;MLSTPLRRRAVGAIAIAAGAAIALSACSAPAADADSSSDAATATSLTDFGTLADLETAAEAEGALNVIALPRDWANYGEVLDAFTKKYPDIAITEQSPDVSSAEEIEAAKTNAGLDTAPDVFDLGLTVALANTDVFAPYKVATWDDIPDALKESNGLFVGDYGGYMSIGYDSSKFAAPEALDDLLGADYKGAVAINGDPTQAGAAFAAVGLSTVQSDGTLDDFQPGIDFFSKLQKAGNMLKVDVTTATVASGETPVVFDWDYLNAAHTADNPDWKVVILPGTGYAGYYNQAINKEAPHPAAARLWQEFLYSDEAQNLWLKGGARPVRAEAMSAAGTIDEKLFSALPAAPEETVVPTEEQSTAAGELLGTEWAAAVQ
;
A
#
# COMPACT_ATOMS: atom_id res chain seq x y z
N MET A 1 -29.82 48.08 -45.95
CA MET A 1 -29.28 49.24 -46.75
C MET A 1 -27.76 49.06 -46.77
N LEU A 2 -27.28 48.62 -47.92
CA LEU A 2 -26.29 49.29 -48.75
C LEU A 2 -24.87 49.28 -48.11
N SER A 3 -23.80 48.77 -48.61
CA SER A 3 -23.35 48.23 -49.93
C SER A 3 -21.82 48.34 -49.89
N THR A 4 -21.17 47.30 -50.31
CA THR A 4 -19.77 47.25 -50.82
C THR A 4 -19.46 48.37 -51.80
N PRO A 5 -18.19 48.65 -52.34
CA PRO A 5 -17.27 47.63 -52.80
C PRO A 5 -15.74 47.95 -52.79
N LEU A 6 -14.93 46.87 -53.02
CA LEU A 6 -13.78 46.68 -53.95
C LEU A 6 -12.95 47.86 -54.53
N ARG A 7 -11.60 47.65 -54.54
CA ARG A 7 -10.65 47.64 -55.72
C ARG A 7 -9.20 47.45 -55.23
N ARG A 8 -8.56 46.35 -55.52
CA ARG A 8 -7.67 45.97 -56.67
C ARG A 8 -6.67 47.02 -57.19
N ARG A 9 -5.36 46.63 -57.11
CA ARG A 9 -4.31 46.59 -58.12
C ARG A 9 -2.97 46.41 -57.42
N ALA A 10 -2.22 45.39 -57.55
CA ALA A 10 -1.46 44.70 -58.63
C ALA A 10 -0.22 45.44 -59.13
N VAL A 11 0.86 44.65 -59.31
CA VAL A 11 2.10 44.86 -60.10
C VAL A 11 3.23 45.51 -59.29
N GLY A 12 4.43 45.04 -59.22
CA GLY A 12 5.18 43.93 -59.81
C GLY A 12 6.67 44.08 -59.54
N ALA A 13 7.39 43.02 -59.79
CA ALA A 13 8.78 42.90 -60.28
C ALA A 13 9.97 42.96 -59.30
N ILE A 14 10.56 41.82 -59.01
CA ILE A 14 11.91 41.31 -59.39
C ILE A 14 13.12 42.14 -58.98
N ALA A 15 14.04 41.60 -58.19
CA ALA A 15 15.49 41.49 -58.26
C ALA A 15 16.02 40.61 -57.12
N ILE A 16 16.50 39.47 -57.35
CA ILE A 16 17.81 38.86 -57.57
C ILE A 16 18.88 39.28 -56.54
N ALA A 17 19.32 38.27 -55.83
CA ALA A 17 20.64 37.74 -55.53
C ALA A 17 21.30 38.10 -54.21
N ALA A 18 21.89 37.04 -53.80
CA ALA A 18 23.13 36.84 -53.06
C ALA A 18 23.00 36.38 -51.62
N GLY A 19 23.23 35.14 -51.45
CA GLY A 19 23.83 34.24 -50.54
C GLY A 19 24.41 34.77 -49.20
N ALA A 20 23.92 34.28 -48.13
CA ALA A 20 24.72 33.98 -46.94
C ALA A 20 24.16 32.73 -46.32
N ALA A 21 24.87 31.62 -46.49
CA ALA A 21 24.66 30.40 -45.75
C ALA A 21 25.06 30.64 -44.28
N ILE A 22 24.08 30.89 -43.42
CA ILE A 22 24.27 30.79 -41.98
C ILE A 22 23.93 29.35 -41.61
N ALA A 23 24.98 28.56 -41.34
CA ALA A 23 24.86 27.28 -40.68
C ALA A 23 24.31 27.52 -39.25
N LEU A 24 23.02 27.35 -39.08
CA LEU A 24 22.44 27.11 -37.76
C LEU A 24 22.85 25.71 -37.36
N SER A 25 23.90 25.59 -36.55
CA SER A 25 24.12 24.44 -35.70
C SER A 25 22.97 24.40 -34.70
N ALA A 26 21.89 23.72 -35.06
CA ALA A 26 20.93 23.26 -34.09
C ALA A 26 21.68 22.26 -33.16
N CYS A 27 22.01 22.68 -31.95
CA CYS A 27 22.21 21.74 -30.88
C CYS A 27 20.87 21.02 -30.70
N SER A 28 20.72 19.88 -31.37
CA SER A 28 19.73 18.89 -30.95
C SER A 28 20.15 18.43 -29.56
N ALA A 29 19.38 18.78 -28.56
CA ALA A 29 19.39 18.00 -27.33
C ALA A 29 19.23 16.51 -27.72
N PRO A 30 19.97 15.58 -27.09
CA PRO A 30 19.71 14.18 -27.35
C PRO A 30 18.23 13.94 -27.06
N ALA A 31 17.52 13.40 -28.04
CA ALA A 31 16.22 12.82 -27.79
C ALA A 31 16.44 11.79 -26.71
N ALA A 32 15.72 11.89 -25.58
CA ALA A 32 15.65 10.81 -24.63
C ALA A 32 15.24 9.58 -25.42
N ASP A 33 16.06 8.55 -25.38
CA ASP A 33 15.88 7.35 -26.17
C ASP A 33 14.58 6.67 -25.73
N ALA A 34 13.60 6.62 -26.63
CA ALA A 34 12.38 5.84 -26.46
C ALA A 34 12.65 4.34 -26.26
N ASP A 35 13.89 3.89 -26.48
CA ASP A 35 14.32 2.50 -26.25
C ASP A 35 14.58 2.20 -24.76
N SER A 36 15.03 3.17 -23.96
CA SER A 36 15.35 2.94 -22.55
C SER A 36 14.11 2.71 -21.66
N SER A 37 12.97 3.33 -21.98
CA SER A 37 11.73 3.13 -21.24
C SER A 37 11.07 1.77 -21.53
N SER A 38 11.22 1.24 -22.76
CA SER A 38 10.73 -0.10 -23.12
C SER A 38 11.51 -1.21 -22.40
N ASP A 39 12.82 -1.02 -22.23
CA ASP A 39 13.67 -1.97 -21.49
C ASP A 39 13.35 -1.94 -20.00
N ALA A 40 13.09 -0.76 -19.40
CA ALA A 40 12.71 -0.64 -18.02
C ALA A 40 11.36 -1.33 -17.71
N ALA A 41 10.38 -1.24 -18.62
CA ALA A 41 9.06 -1.88 -18.41
C ALA A 41 9.13 -3.41 -18.35
N THR A 42 10.14 -4.01 -19.00
CA THR A 42 10.33 -5.48 -19.05
C THR A 42 11.37 -6.01 -18.08
N ALA A 43 12.08 -5.12 -17.37
CA ALA A 43 13.10 -5.52 -16.39
C ALA A 43 12.44 -6.27 -15.22
N THR A 44 13.04 -7.40 -14.82
CA THR A 44 12.55 -8.30 -13.77
C THR A 44 13.41 -8.30 -12.52
N SER A 45 14.55 -7.62 -12.57
CA SER A 45 15.49 -7.48 -11.47
C SER A 45 16.44 -6.31 -11.71
N LEU A 46 17.17 -5.90 -10.67
CA LEU A 46 18.22 -4.87 -10.76
C LEU A 46 19.29 -5.21 -11.82
N THR A 47 19.59 -6.49 -12.01
CA THR A 47 20.62 -6.91 -12.97
C THR A 47 20.27 -6.59 -14.42
N ASP A 48 18.99 -6.41 -14.75
CA ASP A 48 18.56 -6.03 -16.10
C ASP A 48 18.95 -4.57 -16.42
N PHE A 49 19.14 -3.74 -15.41
CA PHE A 49 19.69 -2.37 -15.53
C PHE A 49 21.24 -2.36 -15.47
N GLY A 50 21.84 -3.39 -14.90
CA GLY A 50 23.27 -3.46 -14.60
C GLY A 50 23.57 -3.15 -13.14
N THR A 51 23.43 -1.89 -12.72
CA THR A 51 23.68 -1.46 -11.33
C THR A 51 22.54 -0.60 -10.80
N LEU A 52 22.51 -0.38 -9.48
CA LEU A 52 21.56 0.57 -8.87
C LEU A 52 21.72 1.99 -9.45
N ALA A 53 22.97 2.42 -9.70
CA ALA A 53 23.22 3.74 -10.29
C ALA A 53 22.70 3.87 -11.74
N ASP A 54 22.67 2.78 -12.50
CA ASP A 54 22.09 2.77 -13.84
C ASP A 54 20.54 2.86 -13.75
N LEU A 55 19.92 2.16 -12.78
CA LEU A 55 18.49 2.28 -12.49
C LEU A 55 18.13 3.69 -12.00
N GLU A 56 18.92 4.27 -11.09
CA GLU A 56 18.77 5.66 -10.64
C GLU A 56 18.78 6.63 -11.82
N THR A 57 19.73 6.48 -12.73
CA THR A 57 19.83 7.32 -13.93
C THR A 57 18.60 7.17 -14.82
N ALA A 58 18.09 5.95 -15.01
CA ALA A 58 16.90 5.71 -15.84
C ALA A 58 15.64 6.33 -15.19
N ALA A 59 15.47 6.16 -13.87
CA ALA A 59 14.34 6.72 -13.11
C ALA A 59 14.37 8.25 -13.06
N GLU A 60 15.55 8.88 -12.89
CA GLU A 60 15.71 10.33 -12.96
C GLU A 60 15.40 10.88 -14.36
N ALA A 61 15.66 10.11 -15.42
CA ALA A 61 15.28 10.49 -16.78
C ALA A 61 13.76 10.46 -17.01
N GLU A 62 13.02 9.58 -16.32
CA GLU A 62 11.54 9.59 -16.28
C GLU A 62 11.03 10.77 -15.44
N GLY A 63 11.70 11.11 -14.35
CA GLY A 63 11.50 12.31 -13.54
C GLY A 63 10.21 12.37 -12.74
N ALA A 64 9.43 11.27 -12.69
CA ALA A 64 8.16 11.19 -11.94
C ALA A 64 7.90 9.79 -11.39
N LEU A 65 7.05 9.72 -10.35
CA LEU A 65 6.53 8.49 -9.76
C LEU A 65 5.12 8.76 -9.23
N ASN A 66 4.15 7.98 -9.65
CA ASN A 66 2.78 8.03 -9.14
C ASN A 66 2.55 6.92 -8.13
N VAL A 67 2.42 7.27 -6.86
CA VAL A 67 2.03 6.35 -5.80
C VAL A 67 0.55 6.53 -5.47
N ILE A 68 -0.11 5.48 -4.98
CA ILE A 68 -1.54 5.51 -4.63
C ILE A 68 -1.74 4.81 -3.29
N ALA A 69 -2.77 5.20 -2.54
CA ALA A 69 -3.19 4.58 -1.28
C ALA A 69 -2.09 4.56 -0.20
N LEU A 70 -1.23 5.58 -0.14
CA LEU A 70 -0.19 5.72 0.86
C LEU A 70 -0.49 6.89 1.82
N PRO A 71 -1.38 6.72 2.82
CA PRO A 71 -1.63 7.76 3.81
C PRO A 71 -0.36 8.02 4.61
N ARG A 72 0.00 9.28 4.77
CA ARG A 72 1.29 9.65 5.38
C ARG A 72 1.44 9.23 6.86
N ASP A 73 0.32 9.04 7.56
CA ASP A 73 0.24 8.55 8.95
C ASP A 73 0.12 7.02 9.07
N TRP A 74 -0.09 6.32 7.95
CA TRP A 74 -0.13 4.87 7.91
C TRP A 74 1.30 4.30 7.88
N ALA A 75 1.64 3.42 8.83
CA ALA A 75 2.94 2.73 8.90
C ALA A 75 4.17 3.64 8.68
N ASN A 76 4.04 4.95 8.98
CA ASN A 76 5.09 5.96 8.77
C ASN A 76 5.42 6.26 7.29
N TYR A 77 4.48 6.05 6.36
CA TYR A 77 4.70 6.37 4.93
C TYR A 77 5.15 7.81 4.69
N GLY A 78 4.75 8.76 5.55
CA GLY A 78 5.20 10.15 5.46
C GLY A 78 6.72 10.27 5.45
N GLU A 79 7.42 9.61 6.38
CA GLU A 79 8.89 9.63 6.42
C GLU A 79 9.52 8.78 5.30
N VAL A 80 8.86 7.70 4.86
CA VAL A 80 9.32 6.88 3.74
C VAL A 80 9.32 7.69 2.44
N LEU A 81 8.23 8.39 2.14
CA LEU A 81 8.08 9.30 1.00
C LEU A 81 9.08 10.46 1.05
N ASP A 82 9.25 11.08 2.22
CA ASP A 82 10.19 12.18 2.41
C ASP A 82 11.65 11.71 2.24
N ALA A 83 11.98 10.50 2.71
CA ALA A 83 13.31 9.92 2.56
C ALA A 83 13.62 9.58 1.08
N PHE A 84 12.65 9.02 0.34
CA PHE A 84 12.79 8.79 -1.10
C PHE A 84 13.00 10.11 -1.84
N THR A 85 12.13 11.10 -1.63
CA THR A 85 12.23 12.42 -2.27
C THR A 85 13.56 13.11 -1.97
N LYS A 86 14.07 13.00 -0.72
CA LYS A 86 15.36 13.55 -0.33
C LYS A 86 16.53 12.85 -1.02
N LYS A 87 16.42 11.55 -1.22
CA LYS A 87 17.47 10.72 -1.85
C LYS A 87 17.49 10.90 -3.37
N TYR A 88 16.31 11.05 -3.97
CA TYR A 88 16.09 11.17 -5.42
C TYR A 88 15.33 12.45 -5.78
N PRO A 89 15.95 13.63 -5.62
CA PRO A 89 15.25 14.91 -5.74
C PRO A 89 14.81 15.26 -7.17
N ASP A 90 15.32 14.54 -8.17
CA ASP A 90 14.97 14.74 -9.58
C ASP A 90 13.73 13.89 -9.99
N ILE A 91 13.17 13.08 -9.06
CA ILE A 91 11.95 12.31 -9.26
C ILE A 91 10.80 12.95 -8.45
N ALA A 92 9.82 13.51 -9.15
CA ALA A 92 8.64 14.10 -8.53
C ALA A 92 7.61 13.02 -8.15
N ILE A 93 7.31 12.86 -6.85
CA ILE A 93 6.25 11.95 -6.41
C ILE A 93 4.89 12.63 -6.52
N THR A 94 3.92 11.93 -7.11
CA THR A 94 2.49 12.27 -7.06
C THR A 94 1.79 11.30 -6.11
N GLU A 95 1.37 11.79 -4.94
CA GLU A 95 0.60 11.03 -3.95
C GLU A 95 -0.88 11.06 -4.35
N GLN A 96 -1.40 9.95 -4.90
CA GLN A 96 -2.77 9.85 -5.40
C GLN A 96 -3.66 9.20 -4.33
N SER A 97 -4.86 9.76 -4.12
CA SER A 97 -5.94 9.14 -3.34
C SER A 97 -5.43 8.34 -2.13
N PRO A 98 -4.83 8.98 -1.13
CA PRO A 98 -4.12 8.26 -0.06
C PRO A 98 -5.02 7.32 0.77
N ASP A 99 -6.33 7.62 0.87
CA ASP A 99 -7.25 6.91 1.76
C ASP A 99 -8.11 5.85 1.03
N VAL A 100 -7.78 5.48 -0.23
CA VAL A 100 -8.54 4.45 -0.95
C VAL A 100 -8.13 3.05 -0.53
N SER A 101 -9.06 2.11 -0.73
CA SER A 101 -8.84 0.68 -0.47
C SER A 101 -7.99 0.03 -1.57
N SER A 102 -7.40 -1.14 -1.26
CA SER A 102 -6.63 -1.93 -2.24
C SER A 102 -7.42 -2.27 -3.51
N ALA A 103 -8.74 -2.47 -3.41
CA ALA A 103 -9.58 -2.70 -4.59
C ALA A 103 -9.70 -1.45 -5.48
N GLU A 104 -9.75 -0.26 -4.87
CA GLU A 104 -9.82 1.02 -5.59
C GLU A 104 -8.48 1.37 -6.24
N GLU A 105 -7.34 0.93 -5.69
CA GLU A 105 -6.04 1.06 -6.36
C GLU A 105 -6.03 0.34 -7.70
N ILE A 106 -6.52 -0.90 -7.73
CA ILE A 106 -6.64 -1.70 -8.95
C ILE A 106 -7.60 -1.07 -9.95
N GLU A 107 -8.72 -0.55 -9.48
CA GLU A 107 -9.69 0.15 -10.35
C GLU A 107 -9.09 1.44 -10.93
N ALA A 108 -8.31 2.18 -10.15
CA ALA A 108 -7.60 3.37 -10.62
C ALA A 108 -6.60 3.02 -11.73
N ALA A 109 -5.83 1.93 -11.59
CA ALA A 109 -4.92 1.47 -12.63
C ALA A 109 -5.66 1.09 -13.91
N LYS A 110 -6.77 0.36 -13.82
CA LYS A 110 -7.60 -0.04 -14.97
C LYS A 110 -8.23 1.16 -15.66
N THR A 111 -8.74 2.12 -14.89
CA THR A 111 -9.41 3.32 -15.41
C THR A 111 -8.42 4.27 -16.10
N ASN A 112 -7.21 4.40 -15.57
CA ASN A 112 -6.18 5.29 -16.10
C ASN A 112 -5.16 4.58 -17.01
N ALA A 113 -5.43 3.36 -17.45
CA ALA A 113 -4.53 2.58 -18.29
C ALA A 113 -4.06 3.37 -19.52
N GLY A 114 -2.73 3.43 -19.72
CA GLY A 114 -2.10 4.16 -20.83
C GLY A 114 -2.07 5.69 -20.67
N LEU A 115 -2.44 6.23 -19.50
CA LEU A 115 -2.31 7.65 -19.17
C LEU A 115 -1.11 7.87 -18.25
N ASP A 116 -0.47 9.04 -18.37
CA ASP A 116 0.62 9.47 -17.48
C ASP A 116 0.17 9.62 -16.00
N THR A 117 -1.12 9.58 -15.74
CA THR A 117 -1.74 9.62 -14.41
C THR A 117 -2.09 8.25 -13.84
N ALA A 118 -1.78 7.16 -14.54
CA ALA A 118 -1.95 5.83 -13.96
C ALA A 118 -1.00 5.65 -12.75
N PRO A 119 -1.39 4.92 -11.69
CA PRO A 119 -0.46 4.59 -10.62
C PRO A 119 0.68 3.70 -11.16
N ASP A 120 1.90 3.97 -10.70
CA ASP A 120 3.08 3.17 -11.05
C ASP A 120 3.21 1.93 -10.15
N VAL A 121 2.83 2.08 -8.89
CA VAL A 121 3.01 1.08 -7.83
C VAL A 121 1.78 0.99 -6.94
N PHE A 122 1.65 -0.13 -6.21
CA PHE A 122 0.53 -0.45 -5.33
C PHE A 122 1.02 -0.92 -3.96
N ASP A 123 0.18 -0.72 -2.93
CA ASP A 123 0.34 -1.26 -1.57
C ASP A 123 -0.91 -2.03 -1.15
N LEU A 124 -0.94 -3.33 -1.41
CA LEU A 124 -2.16 -4.13 -1.45
C LEU A 124 -2.27 -5.11 -0.27
N GLY A 125 -3.47 -5.27 0.24
CA GLY A 125 -3.82 -6.46 1.03
C GLY A 125 -3.69 -7.74 0.17
N LEU A 126 -3.23 -8.84 0.79
CA LEU A 126 -2.89 -10.09 0.10
C LEU A 126 -4.01 -10.61 -0.81
N THR A 127 -5.27 -10.60 -0.36
CA THR A 127 -6.41 -11.10 -1.13
C THR A 127 -6.61 -10.34 -2.45
N VAL A 128 -6.43 -9.01 -2.42
CA VAL A 128 -6.54 -8.17 -3.62
C VAL A 128 -5.34 -8.39 -4.54
N ALA A 129 -4.13 -8.53 -3.98
CA ALA A 129 -2.94 -8.84 -4.77
C ALA A 129 -3.10 -10.18 -5.53
N LEU A 130 -3.55 -11.24 -4.85
CA LEU A 130 -3.80 -12.56 -5.45
C LEU A 130 -4.86 -12.53 -6.57
N ALA A 131 -5.92 -11.77 -6.37
CA ALA A 131 -7.03 -11.69 -7.34
C ALA A 131 -6.69 -10.88 -8.60
N ASN A 132 -5.57 -10.14 -8.63
CA ASN A 132 -5.22 -9.20 -9.70
C ASN A 132 -3.79 -9.36 -10.24
N THR A 133 -3.22 -10.55 -10.15
CA THR A 133 -1.83 -10.83 -10.61
C THR A 133 -1.58 -10.51 -12.08
N ASP A 134 -2.62 -10.46 -12.89
CA ASP A 134 -2.57 -10.09 -14.31
C ASP A 134 -2.33 -8.59 -14.55
N VAL A 135 -2.42 -7.76 -13.50
CA VAL A 135 -2.18 -6.30 -13.56
C VAL A 135 -0.72 -5.97 -13.24
N PHE A 136 0.07 -6.89 -12.68
CA PHE A 136 1.40 -6.60 -12.16
C PHE A 136 2.54 -6.97 -13.11
N ALA A 137 3.61 -6.17 -13.06
CA ALA A 137 4.90 -6.48 -13.68
C ALA A 137 5.77 -7.27 -12.69
N PRO A 138 6.42 -8.35 -13.11
CA PRO A 138 7.31 -9.10 -12.23
C PRO A 138 8.58 -8.30 -11.94
N TYR A 139 8.97 -8.21 -10.66
CA TYR A 139 10.25 -7.64 -10.27
C TYR A 139 10.75 -8.24 -8.95
N LYS A 140 12.00 -8.67 -8.94
CA LYS A 140 12.69 -9.18 -7.75
C LYS A 140 13.75 -8.19 -7.31
N VAL A 141 13.55 -7.57 -6.16
CA VAL A 141 14.48 -6.61 -5.57
C VAL A 141 15.83 -7.24 -5.25
N ALA A 142 16.88 -6.44 -5.14
CA ALA A 142 18.24 -6.93 -4.86
C ALA A 142 18.33 -7.73 -3.54
N THR A 143 17.47 -7.43 -2.57
CA THR A 143 17.39 -8.11 -1.26
C THR A 143 16.34 -9.22 -1.21
N TRP A 144 15.92 -9.75 -2.37
CA TRP A 144 14.87 -10.78 -2.49
C TRP A 144 15.09 -12.00 -1.58
N ASP A 145 16.33 -12.44 -1.43
CA ASP A 145 16.66 -13.63 -0.64
C ASP A 145 16.58 -13.39 0.88
N ASP A 146 16.54 -12.12 1.32
CA ASP A 146 16.34 -11.74 2.72
C ASP A 146 14.86 -11.83 3.16
N ILE A 147 13.95 -11.96 2.21
CA ILE A 147 12.49 -11.98 2.46
C ILE A 147 12.04 -13.44 2.57
N PRO A 148 11.28 -13.83 3.62
CA PRO A 148 10.75 -15.18 3.74
C PRO A 148 9.91 -15.61 2.53
N ASP A 149 10.03 -16.86 2.10
CA ASP A 149 9.30 -17.38 0.92
C ASP A 149 7.77 -17.30 1.07
N ALA A 150 7.26 -17.39 2.30
CA ALA A 150 5.83 -17.26 2.59
C ALA A 150 5.27 -15.84 2.38
N LEU A 151 6.14 -14.84 2.23
CA LEU A 151 5.77 -13.43 2.12
C LEU A 151 6.06 -12.84 0.74
N LYS A 152 6.25 -13.67 -0.28
CA LYS A 152 6.56 -13.22 -1.64
C LYS A 152 5.97 -14.16 -2.70
N GLU A 153 5.45 -13.59 -3.77
CA GLU A 153 5.01 -14.38 -4.93
C GLU A 153 6.24 -14.83 -5.74
N SER A 154 6.32 -16.10 -6.07
CA SER A 154 7.54 -16.77 -6.56
C SER A 154 8.11 -16.17 -7.86
N ASN A 155 7.26 -15.56 -8.70
CA ASN A 155 7.68 -14.90 -9.94
C ASN A 155 8.01 -13.42 -9.76
N GLY A 156 7.74 -12.86 -8.55
CA GLY A 156 7.98 -11.45 -8.24
C GLY A 156 6.86 -10.52 -8.67
N LEU A 157 5.63 -11.03 -8.84
CA LEU A 157 4.46 -10.19 -9.19
C LEU A 157 4.06 -9.27 -8.04
N PHE A 158 4.22 -9.74 -6.81
CA PHE A 158 4.09 -8.92 -5.60
C PHE A 158 4.98 -9.48 -4.49
N VAL A 159 5.26 -8.68 -3.49
CA VAL A 159 6.13 -9.04 -2.37
C VAL A 159 5.70 -8.30 -1.11
N GLY A 160 5.65 -9.01 0.03
CA GLY A 160 5.40 -8.39 1.33
C GLY A 160 6.47 -7.34 1.66
N ASP A 161 6.10 -6.29 2.34
CA ASP A 161 7.00 -5.17 2.69
C ASP A 161 7.06 -4.90 4.20
N TYR A 162 5.93 -4.74 4.84
CA TYR A 162 5.78 -4.58 6.29
C TYR A 162 4.48 -5.19 6.77
N GLY A 163 4.38 -5.44 8.07
CA GLY A 163 3.17 -5.97 8.65
C GLY A 163 3.14 -5.94 10.17
N GLY A 164 2.20 -6.67 10.74
CA GLY A 164 2.00 -6.76 12.17
C GLY A 164 1.01 -7.83 12.56
N TYR A 165 0.48 -7.69 13.77
CA TYR A 165 -0.57 -8.55 14.29
C TYR A 165 -1.90 -7.80 14.32
N MET A 166 -2.98 -8.50 14.01
CA MET A 166 -4.31 -7.96 14.21
C MET A 166 -4.55 -7.76 15.70
N SER A 167 -5.03 -6.58 16.06
CA SER A 167 -5.18 -6.11 17.44
C SER A 167 -6.53 -5.44 17.66
N ILE A 168 -6.81 -5.10 18.92
CA ILE A 168 -7.94 -4.25 19.29
C ILE A 168 -7.39 -3.00 19.96
N GLY A 169 -7.58 -1.84 19.30
CA GLY A 169 -7.40 -0.54 19.92
C GLY A 169 -8.65 -0.13 20.68
N TYR A 170 -8.51 0.52 21.83
CA TYR A 170 -9.66 0.96 22.63
C TYR A 170 -9.35 2.18 23.49
N ASP A 171 -10.36 2.99 23.72
CA ASP A 171 -10.34 4.12 24.65
C ASP A 171 -10.49 3.62 26.10
N SER A 172 -9.37 3.50 26.81
CA SER A 172 -9.31 2.97 28.18
C SER A 172 -10.01 3.84 29.23
N SER A 173 -10.37 5.07 28.90
CA SER A 173 -11.19 5.93 29.77
C SER A 173 -12.67 5.51 29.77
N LYS A 174 -13.11 4.73 28.76
CA LYS A 174 -14.50 4.31 28.58
C LYS A 174 -14.69 2.80 28.65
N PHE A 175 -13.68 2.02 28.23
CA PHE A 175 -13.78 0.56 28.11
C PHE A 175 -12.67 -0.14 28.90
N ALA A 176 -12.99 -1.27 29.50
CA ALA A 176 -11.98 -2.19 30.00
C ALA A 176 -11.24 -2.85 28.82
N ALA A 177 -10.00 -3.31 29.04
CA ALA A 177 -9.31 -4.11 28.04
C ALA A 177 -10.08 -5.40 27.75
N PRO A 178 -10.37 -5.77 26.49
CA PRO A 178 -10.89 -7.09 26.20
C PRO A 178 -9.80 -8.14 26.48
N GLU A 179 -10.15 -9.19 27.19
CA GLU A 179 -9.26 -10.33 27.49
C GLU A 179 -9.51 -11.50 26.52
N ALA A 180 -10.71 -11.52 25.91
CA ALA A 180 -11.12 -12.49 24.90
C ALA A 180 -12.02 -11.82 23.85
N LEU A 181 -12.12 -12.47 22.68
CA LEU A 181 -12.97 -11.99 21.59
C LEU A 181 -14.44 -11.80 22.01
N ASP A 182 -14.97 -12.75 22.79
CA ASP A 182 -16.36 -12.75 23.26
C ASP A 182 -16.69 -11.58 24.21
N ASP A 183 -15.73 -10.96 24.86
CA ASP A 183 -15.96 -9.76 25.70
C ASP A 183 -16.60 -8.64 24.91
N LEU A 184 -16.24 -8.51 23.62
CA LEU A 184 -16.80 -7.50 22.72
C LEU A 184 -18.30 -7.68 22.44
N LEU A 185 -18.87 -8.86 22.73
CA LEU A 185 -20.31 -9.11 22.65
C LEU A 185 -21.06 -8.58 23.88
N GLY A 186 -20.33 -8.16 24.91
CA GLY A 186 -20.88 -7.62 26.15
C GLY A 186 -21.64 -6.30 25.96
N ALA A 187 -22.57 -6.03 26.86
CA ALA A 187 -23.41 -4.82 26.80
C ALA A 187 -22.62 -3.51 26.94
N ASP A 188 -21.42 -3.58 27.56
CA ASP A 188 -20.55 -2.41 27.76
C ASP A 188 -19.97 -1.89 26.43
N TYR A 189 -19.88 -2.75 25.38
CA TYR A 189 -19.40 -2.39 24.05
C TYR A 189 -20.50 -1.96 23.07
N LYS A 190 -21.71 -1.67 23.57
CA LYS A 190 -22.84 -1.34 22.70
C LYS A 190 -22.55 -0.10 21.83
N GLY A 191 -22.62 -0.29 20.49
CA GLY A 191 -22.38 0.76 19.52
C GLY A 191 -20.95 1.28 19.56
N ALA A 192 -19.95 0.44 19.88
CA ALA A 192 -18.58 0.88 20.11
C ALA A 192 -17.54 0.23 19.19
N VAL A 193 -17.80 -0.93 18.61
CA VAL A 193 -16.78 -1.75 17.94
C VAL A 193 -16.81 -1.52 16.42
N ALA A 194 -15.73 -1.00 15.87
CA ALA A 194 -15.51 -0.79 14.46
C ALA A 194 -14.44 -1.74 13.90
N ILE A 195 -14.48 -1.99 12.59
CA ILE A 195 -13.41 -2.61 11.82
C ILE A 195 -12.91 -1.61 10.78
N ASN A 196 -11.63 -1.70 10.42
CA ASN A 196 -11.04 -0.77 9.45
C ASN A 196 -11.34 -1.23 8.01
N GLY A 197 -12.48 -0.79 7.48
CA GLY A 197 -12.95 -1.02 6.12
C GLY A 197 -13.93 -2.17 5.95
N ASP A 198 -14.20 -2.52 4.69
CA ASP A 198 -15.02 -3.67 4.29
C ASP A 198 -14.09 -4.88 4.02
N PRO A 199 -14.31 -6.06 4.62
CA PRO A 199 -13.42 -7.21 4.48
C PRO A 199 -13.36 -7.80 3.06
N THR A 200 -14.28 -7.38 2.17
CA THR A 200 -14.22 -7.75 0.75
C THR A 200 -13.32 -6.84 -0.08
N GLN A 201 -12.83 -5.72 0.52
CA GLN A 201 -12.11 -4.66 -0.17
C GLN A 201 -10.83 -4.23 0.54
N ALA A 202 -10.79 -4.32 1.88
CA ALA A 202 -9.72 -3.83 2.73
C ALA A 202 -9.01 -4.97 3.49
N GLY A 203 -7.67 -5.00 3.42
CA GLY A 203 -6.84 -6.04 4.04
C GLY A 203 -6.95 -6.07 5.58
N ALA A 204 -7.04 -4.91 6.24
CA ALA A 204 -7.21 -4.85 7.69
C ALA A 204 -8.54 -5.46 8.15
N ALA A 205 -9.65 -5.14 7.45
CA ALA A 205 -10.95 -5.72 7.75
C ALA A 205 -11.00 -7.23 7.45
N PHE A 206 -10.39 -7.70 6.36
CA PHE A 206 -10.22 -9.12 6.07
C PHE A 206 -9.49 -9.84 7.23
N ALA A 207 -8.39 -9.27 7.68
CA ALA A 207 -7.60 -9.81 8.79
C ALA A 207 -8.36 -9.82 10.12
N ALA A 208 -9.24 -8.83 10.36
CA ALA A 208 -10.11 -8.81 11.54
C ALA A 208 -11.09 -9.99 11.57
N VAL A 209 -11.64 -10.37 10.39
CA VAL A 209 -12.47 -11.58 10.27
C VAL A 209 -11.61 -12.84 10.46
N GLY A 210 -10.39 -12.86 9.90
CA GLY A 210 -9.42 -13.95 10.11
C GLY A 210 -9.04 -14.15 11.57
N LEU A 211 -8.72 -13.07 12.30
CA LEU A 211 -8.49 -13.13 13.76
C LEU A 211 -9.72 -13.69 14.48
N SER A 212 -10.91 -13.15 14.16
CA SER A 212 -12.14 -13.58 14.79
C SER A 212 -12.45 -15.06 14.53
N THR A 213 -12.05 -15.59 13.37
CA THR A 213 -12.14 -17.00 13.03
C THR A 213 -11.29 -17.86 13.96
N VAL A 214 -9.99 -17.56 14.07
CA VAL A 214 -9.08 -18.38 14.89
C VAL A 214 -9.33 -18.23 16.40
N GLN A 215 -9.80 -17.08 16.85
CA GLN A 215 -10.21 -16.83 18.21
C GLN A 215 -11.59 -17.45 18.55
N SER A 216 -12.34 -17.92 17.55
CA SER A 216 -13.59 -18.68 17.69
C SER A 216 -13.39 -20.19 17.45
N ASP A 217 -12.20 -20.72 17.75
CA ASP A 217 -11.83 -22.13 17.57
C ASP A 217 -11.91 -22.63 16.09
N GLY A 218 -11.93 -21.71 15.12
CA GLY A 218 -11.88 -22.00 13.69
C GLY A 218 -10.46 -22.11 13.15
N THR A 219 -10.36 -22.45 11.87
CA THR A 219 -9.10 -22.44 11.12
C THR A 219 -9.21 -21.54 9.90
N LEU A 220 -8.08 -21.10 9.32
CA LEU A 220 -8.09 -20.25 8.14
C LEU A 220 -8.60 -20.92 6.86
N ASP A 221 -8.92 -22.23 6.93
CA ASP A 221 -9.57 -22.94 5.81
C ASP A 221 -11.06 -22.59 5.66
N ASP A 222 -11.67 -21.98 6.69
CA ASP A 222 -13.08 -21.59 6.69
C ASP A 222 -13.30 -20.34 7.58
N PHE A 223 -13.54 -19.19 6.97
CA PHE A 223 -13.79 -17.93 7.69
C PHE A 223 -15.22 -17.80 8.26
N GLN A 224 -16.07 -18.82 8.13
CA GLN A 224 -17.44 -18.77 8.67
C GLN A 224 -17.51 -18.44 10.17
N PRO A 225 -16.64 -19.00 11.05
CA PRO A 225 -16.67 -18.64 12.48
C PRO A 225 -16.46 -17.14 12.74
N GLY A 226 -15.57 -16.48 11.98
CA GLY A 226 -15.36 -15.04 12.08
C GLY A 226 -16.55 -14.22 11.56
N ILE A 227 -17.14 -14.61 10.44
CA ILE A 227 -18.38 -14.01 9.92
C ILE A 227 -19.50 -14.14 10.94
N ASP A 228 -19.64 -15.32 11.57
CA ASP A 228 -20.64 -15.57 12.62
C ASP A 228 -20.41 -14.69 13.85
N PHE A 229 -19.14 -14.45 14.23
CA PHE A 229 -18.82 -13.53 15.32
C PHE A 229 -19.29 -12.11 14.98
N PHE A 230 -18.98 -11.56 13.82
CA PHE A 230 -19.44 -10.22 13.43
C PHE A 230 -20.96 -10.14 13.29
N SER A 231 -21.61 -11.22 12.85
CA SER A 231 -23.09 -11.30 12.87
C SER A 231 -23.66 -11.24 14.29
N LYS A 232 -23.02 -11.89 15.27
CA LYS A 232 -23.42 -11.79 16.70
C LYS A 232 -23.17 -10.37 17.21
N LEU A 233 -22.03 -9.75 16.86
CA LEU A 233 -21.66 -8.39 17.24
C LEU A 233 -22.70 -7.37 16.71
N GLN A 234 -23.11 -7.53 15.45
CA GLN A 234 -24.16 -6.72 14.84
C GLN A 234 -25.52 -6.91 15.53
N LYS A 235 -25.92 -8.16 15.81
CA LYS A 235 -27.19 -8.49 16.50
C LYS A 235 -27.21 -7.99 17.95
N ALA A 236 -26.06 -7.94 18.62
CA ALA A 236 -25.95 -7.34 19.96
C ALA A 236 -26.07 -5.80 19.89
N GLY A 237 -25.91 -5.21 18.71
CA GLY A 237 -25.90 -3.76 18.51
C GLY A 237 -24.59 -3.13 18.95
N ASN A 238 -23.49 -3.89 18.96
CA ASN A 238 -22.16 -3.45 19.37
C ASN A 238 -21.32 -2.97 18.18
N MET A 239 -21.62 -3.46 16.97
CA MET A 239 -20.91 -3.09 15.76
C MET A 239 -21.23 -1.65 15.31
N LEU A 240 -20.20 -0.86 15.01
CA LEU A 240 -20.28 0.44 14.36
C LEU A 240 -20.08 0.26 12.86
N LYS A 241 -20.82 1.04 12.06
CA LYS A 241 -20.67 1.17 10.60
C LYS A 241 -20.13 2.56 10.28
N VAL A 242 -18.95 2.86 10.80
CA VAL A 242 -18.24 4.13 10.65
C VAL A 242 -16.83 3.78 10.20
N ASP A 243 -16.34 4.48 9.20
CA ASP A 243 -14.98 4.31 8.71
C ASP A 243 -13.98 4.69 9.79
N VAL A 244 -12.99 3.84 9.99
CA VAL A 244 -11.90 4.08 10.93
C VAL A 244 -10.89 5.02 10.28
N THR A 245 -10.67 6.15 10.93
CA THR A 245 -9.66 7.14 10.55
C THR A 245 -9.02 7.72 11.81
N THR A 246 -7.87 8.34 11.68
CA THR A 246 -7.23 9.08 12.81
C THR A 246 -8.21 10.08 13.42
N ALA A 247 -9.05 10.74 12.61
CA ALA A 247 -10.03 11.71 13.07
C ALA A 247 -11.19 11.06 13.85
N THR A 248 -11.72 9.91 13.42
CA THR A 248 -12.83 9.22 14.12
C THR A 248 -12.36 8.57 15.43
N VAL A 249 -11.13 8.10 15.49
CA VAL A 249 -10.49 7.64 16.73
C VAL A 249 -10.28 8.83 17.69
N ALA A 250 -9.65 9.90 17.23
CA ALA A 250 -9.39 11.09 18.07
C ALA A 250 -10.66 11.77 18.59
N SER A 251 -11.75 11.77 17.82
CA SER A 251 -13.04 12.30 18.25
C SER A 251 -13.81 11.34 19.18
N GLY A 252 -13.39 10.08 19.28
CA GLY A 252 -14.08 9.02 20.01
C GLY A 252 -15.33 8.52 19.33
N GLU A 253 -15.48 8.74 18.03
CA GLU A 253 -16.55 8.17 17.20
C GLU A 253 -16.35 6.68 16.96
N THR A 254 -15.08 6.23 16.83
CA THR A 254 -14.69 4.82 16.76
C THR A 254 -13.84 4.44 17.98
N PRO A 255 -14.47 4.23 19.16
CA PRO A 255 -13.74 4.10 20.42
C PRO A 255 -13.16 2.71 20.69
N VAL A 256 -13.51 1.70 19.90
CA VAL A 256 -12.95 0.33 19.91
C VAL A 256 -12.79 -0.13 18.48
N VAL A 257 -11.57 -0.49 18.08
CA VAL A 257 -11.22 -0.72 16.67
C VAL A 257 -10.41 -2.00 16.49
N PHE A 258 -10.89 -2.88 15.59
CA PHE A 258 -10.05 -3.93 15.03
C PHE A 258 -9.14 -3.33 13.95
N ASP A 259 -7.84 -3.36 14.20
CA ASP A 259 -6.83 -2.91 13.24
C ASP A 259 -5.46 -3.53 13.55
N TRP A 260 -4.49 -3.32 12.67
CA TRP A 260 -3.12 -3.74 12.90
C TRP A 260 -2.53 -3.08 14.16
N ASP A 261 -1.67 -3.79 14.86
CA ASP A 261 -1.07 -3.33 16.12
C ASP A 261 -0.30 -2.01 15.98
N TYR A 262 0.40 -1.81 14.87
CA TYR A 262 1.11 -0.59 14.58
C TYR A 262 0.19 0.59 14.26
N LEU A 263 -0.94 0.37 13.57
CA LEU A 263 -1.93 1.42 13.32
C LEU A 263 -2.65 1.83 14.60
N ASN A 264 -3.10 0.85 15.37
CA ASN A 264 -3.68 1.12 16.68
C ASN A 264 -2.67 1.82 17.61
N ALA A 265 -1.38 1.45 17.56
CA ALA A 265 -0.34 2.10 18.35
C ALA A 265 -0.10 3.57 17.94
N ALA A 266 -0.21 3.91 16.66
CA ALA A 266 -0.04 5.28 16.17
C ALA A 266 -1.01 6.26 16.84
N HIS A 267 -2.24 5.85 17.13
CA HIS A 267 -3.23 6.70 17.80
C HIS A 267 -2.88 7.06 19.24
N THR A 268 -1.93 6.36 19.89
CA THR A 268 -1.51 6.66 21.27
C THR A 268 -0.76 7.99 21.41
N ALA A 269 -0.19 8.49 20.31
CA ALA A 269 0.53 9.76 20.31
C ALA A 269 -0.39 10.95 20.59
N ASP A 270 -1.59 10.94 20.02
CA ASP A 270 -2.56 12.02 20.09
C ASP A 270 -3.68 11.73 21.12
N ASN A 271 -3.85 10.48 21.53
CA ASN A 271 -4.83 10.05 22.51
C ASN A 271 -4.17 9.21 23.63
N PRO A 272 -3.79 9.81 24.77
CA PRO A 272 -3.12 9.10 25.86
C PRO A 272 -3.94 7.98 26.50
N ASP A 273 -5.28 8.05 26.39
CA ASP A 273 -6.19 7.01 26.89
C ASP A 273 -6.38 5.85 25.91
N TRP A 274 -5.90 5.98 24.68
CA TRP A 274 -5.91 4.90 23.71
C TRP A 274 -4.92 3.81 24.09
N LYS A 275 -5.38 2.57 24.08
CA LYS A 275 -4.56 1.39 24.38
C LYS A 275 -4.74 0.35 23.30
N VAL A 276 -3.76 -0.52 23.18
CA VAL A 276 -3.74 -1.60 22.18
C VAL A 276 -3.61 -2.93 22.92
N VAL A 277 -4.42 -3.89 22.54
CA VAL A 277 -4.31 -5.26 23.01
C VAL A 277 -4.26 -6.22 21.83
N ILE A 278 -3.28 -7.13 21.85
CA ILE A 278 -3.27 -8.35 21.05
C ILE A 278 -3.88 -9.42 21.94
N LEU A 279 -4.98 -10.04 21.48
CA LEU A 279 -5.68 -11.06 22.29
C LEU A 279 -4.76 -12.26 22.54
N PRO A 280 -4.81 -12.87 23.72
CA PRO A 280 -4.04 -14.08 24.02
C PRO A 280 -4.49 -15.26 23.15
N GLY A 281 -3.62 -16.29 23.05
CA GLY A 281 -3.86 -17.46 22.21
C GLY A 281 -3.35 -17.27 20.78
N THR A 282 -4.10 -17.77 19.79
CA THR A 282 -3.71 -17.71 18.38
C THR A 282 -3.95 -16.32 17.81
N GLY A 283 -2.89 -15.63 17.40
CA GLY A 283 -2.94 -14.34 16.73
C GLY A 283 -2.93 -14.48 15.21
N TYR A 284 -3.49 -13.49 14.53
CA TYR A 284 -3.44 -13.35 13.08
C TYR A 284 -2.36 -12.33 12.72
N ALA A 285 -1.40 -12.74 11.88
CA ALA A 285 -0.41 -11.84 11.31
C ALA A 285 -0.69 -11.60 9.83
N GLY A 286 -0.28 -10.45 9.33
CA GLY A 286 -0.36 -10.13 7.92
C GLY A 286 0.68 -9.11 7.51
N TYR A 287 0.94 -9.09 6.21
CA TYR A 287 1.84 -8.16 5.55
C TYR A 287 1.10 -7.51 4.39
N TYR A 288 1.37 -6.21 4.18
CA TYR A 288 1.01 -5.55 2.95
C TYR A 288 1.96 -5.97 1.84
N ASN A 289 1.55 -5.76 0.60
CA ASN A 289 2.25 -6.30 -0.55
C ASN A 289 2.46 -5.20 -1.59
N GLN A 290 3.71 -4.94 -1.88
CA GLN A 290 4.10 -4.06 -2.97
C GLN A 290 3.98 -4.78 -4.31
N ALA A 291 3.43 -4.09 -5.30
CA ALA A 291 3.41 -4.53 -6.68
C ALA A 291 3.70 -3.36 -7.63
N ILE A 292 4.22 -3.67 -8.81
CA ILE A 292 4.43 -2.69 -9.88
C ILE A 292 3.30 -2.85 -10.89
N ASN A 293 2.66 -1.74 -11.28
CA ASN A 293 1.71 -1.75 -12.38
C ASN A 293 2.43 -2.14 -13.68
N LYS A 294 1.94 -3.16 -14.39
CA LYS A 294 2.56 -3.60 -15.66
C LYS A 294 2.49 -2.52 -16.76
N GLU A 295 1.54 -1.58 -16.63
CA GLU A 295 1.36 -0.43 -17.52
C GLU A 295 1.80 0.87 -16.83
N ALA A 296 2.76 0.78 -15.89
CA ALA A 296 3.31 1.92 -15.20
C ALA A 296 3.84 2.97 -16.20
N PRO A 297 3.41 4.24 -16.11
CA PRO A 297 3.95 5.30 -16.96
C PRO A 297 5.43 5.59 -16.68
N HIS A 298 5.92 5.28 -15.48
CA HIS A 298 7.31 5.50 -15.07
C HIS A 298 7.94 4.18 -14.57
N PRO A 299 8.23 3.23 -15.50
CA PRO A 299 8.60 1.87 -15.12
C PRO A 299 9.97 1.75 -14.42
N ALA A 300 10.93 2.64 -14.70
CA ALA A 300 12.20 2.66 -14.00
C ALA A 300 12.03 3.25 -12.59
N ALA A 301 11.26 4.33 -12.42
CA ALA A 301 10.97 4.93 -11.13
C ALA A 301 10.18 3.97 -10.22
N ALA A 302 9.24 3.20 -10.77
CA ALA A 302 8.53 2.15 -10.05
C ALA A 302 9.48 1.09 -9.48
N ARG A 303 10.49 0.65 -10.26
CA ARG A 303 11.49 -0.34 -9.79
C ARG A 303 12.47 0.26 -8.80
N LEU A 304 12.86 1.52 -8.99
CA LEU A 304 13.69 2.23 -8.01
C LEU A 304 12.96 2.42 -6.68
N TRP A 305 11.64 2.69 -6.71
CA TRP A 305 10.80 2.70 -5.51
C TRP A 305 10.83 1.36 -4.79
N GLN A 306 10.69 0.24 -5.50
CA GLN A 306 10.80 -1.09 -4.90
C GLN A 306 12.18 -1.31 -4.26
N GLU A 307 13.28 -1.02 -4.98
CA GLU A 307 14.63 -1.15 -4.40
C GLU A 307 14.82 -0.29 -3.14
N PHE A 308 14.24 0.92 -3.13
CA PHE A 308 14.27 1.79 -1.96
C PHE A 308 13.49 1.22 -0.78
N LEU A 309 12.24 0.74 -1.01
CA LEU A 309 11.39 0.20 0.05
C LEU A 309 12.03 -1.02 0.74
N TYR A 310 12.77 -1.84 0.01
CA TYR A 310 13.48 -3.00 0.55
C TYR A 310 14.93 -2.70 0.96
N SER A 311 15.34 -1.43 1.01
CA SER A 311 16.61 -1.02 1.62
C SER A 311 16.54 -1.05 3.15
N ASP A 312 17.68 -1.15 3.82
CA ASP A 312 17.76 -1.08 5.29
C ASP A 312 17.20 0.26 5.83
N GLU A 313 17.33 1.35 5.05
CA GLU A 313 16.80 2.65 5.40
C GLU A 313 15.25 2.62 5.50
N ALA A 314 14.57 2.24 4.45
CA ALA A 314 13.10 2.23 4.42
C ALA A 314 12.50 1.19 5.38
N GLN A 315 13.12 0.01 5.49
CA GLN A 315 12.69 -1.03 6.44
C GLN A 315 12.77 -0.54 7.90
N ASN A 316 13.80 0.24 8.27
CA ASN A 316 13.90 0.87 9.59
C ASN A 316 12.90 2.03 9.76
N LEU A 317 12.45 2.71 8.69
CA LEU A 317 11.41 3.72 8.78
C LEU A 317 10.04 3.11 9.10
N TRP A 318 9.70 1.96 8.51
CA TRP A 318 8.49 1.22 8.91
C TRP A 318 8.58 0.72 10.35
N LEU A 319 9.75 0.21 10.75
CA LEU A 319 9.98 -0.20 12.13
C LEU A 319 9.80 0.97 13.10
N LYS A 320 10.22 2.18 12.73
CA LYS A 320 9.98 3.40 13.49
C LYS A 320 8.48 3.72 13.63
N GLY A 321 7.68 3.40 12.62
CA GLY A 321 6.22 3.47 12.64
C GLY A 321 5.55 2.34 13.42
N GLY A 322 6.32 1.42 14.00
CA GLY A 322 5.81 0.27 14.76
C GLY A 322 5.44 -0.94 13.91
N ALA A 323 5.54 -0.84 12.58
CA ALA A 323 5.31 -1.96 11.67
C ALA A 323 6.55 -2.88 11.61
N ARG A 324 6.29 -4.18 11.39
CA ARG A 324 7.36 -5.19 11.31
C ARG A 324 7.88 -5.28 9.89
N PRO A 325 9.17 -4.93 9.65
CA PRO A 325 9.75 -5.06 8.31
C PRO A 325 9.85 -6.53 7.90
N VAL A 326 9.62 -6.85 6.62
CA VAL A 326 9.75 -8.24 6.13
C VAL A 326 11.18 -8.75 6.18
N ARG A 327 12.18 -7.85 6.14
CA ARG A 327 13.61 -8.18 6.22
C ARG A 327 14.16 -8.18 7.66
N ALA A 328 13.30 -8.06 8.68
CA ALA A 328 13.72 -7.87 10.07
C ALA A 328 14.76 -8.92 10.56
N GLU A 329 14.56 -10.20 10.26
CA GLU A 329 15.47 -11.27 10.67
C GLU A 329 16.83 -11.17 9.98
N ALA A 330 16.84 -10.93 8.66
CA ALA A 330 18.08 -10.77 7.89
C ALA A 330 18.84 -9.52 8.34
N MET A 331 18.14 -8.41 8.56
CA MET A 331 18.72 -7.16 9.05
C MET A 331 19.24 -7.29 10.49
N SER A 332 18.54 -8.03 11.37
CA SER A 332 19.03 -8.31 12.72
C SER A 332 20.31 -9.16 12.68
N ALA A 333 20.34 -10.20 11.85
CA ALA A 333 21.53 -11.02 11.64
C ALA A 333 22.71 -10.22 11.07
N ALA A 334 22.45 -9.25 10.19
CA ALA A 334 23.45 -8.35 9.63
C ALA A 334 23.85 -7.18 10.56
N GLY A 335 23.06 -6.92 11.61
CA GLY A 335 23.26 -5.79 12.53
C GLY A 335 22.88 -4.43 11.92
N THR A 336 21.96 -4.41 10.97
CA THR A 336 21.49 -3.19 10.28
C THR A 336 20.09 -2.74 10.70
N ILE A 337 19.37 -3.56 11.50
CA ILE A 337 18.09 -3.18 12.09
C ILE A 337 18.31 -2.23 13.30
N ASP A 338 17.37 -1.32 13.54
CA ASP A 338 17.34 -0.57 14.81
C ASP A 338 16.86 -1.50 15.95
N GLU A 339 17.82 -2.13 16.64
CA GLU A 339 17.57 -3.07 17.73
C GLU A 339 16.73 -2.50 18.86
N LYS A 340 16.80 -1.19 19.11
CA LYS A 340 16.01 -0.54 20.15
C LYS A 340 14.54 -0.50 19.75
N LEU A 341 14.24 -0.14 18.52
CA LEU A 341 12.87 -0.13 17.99
C LEU A 341 12.33 -1.55 17.84
N PHE A 342 13.15 -2.46 17.31
CA PHE A 342 12.76 -3.84 17.10
C PHE A 342 12.40 -4.56 18.41
N SER A 343 13.20 -4.38 19.46
CA SER A 343 12.93 -4.94 20.79
C SER A 343 11.76 -4.27 21.52
N ALA A 344 11.31 -3.10 21.08
CA ALA A 344 10.19 -2.39 21.66
C ALA A 344 8.83 -2.78 21.04
N LEU A 345 8.83 -3.52 19.92
CA LEU A 345 7.59 -4.01 19.33
C LEU A 345 6.82 -4.93 20.30
N PRO A 346 5.48 -4.98 20.24
CA PRO A 346 4.69 -5.93 21.01
C PRO A 346 5.21 -7.35 20.81
N ALA A 347 5.18 -8.15 21.90
CA ALA A 347 5.52 -9.56 21.78
C ALA A 347 4.59 -10.25 20.80
N ALA A 348 5.12 -11.18 20.01
CA ALA A 348 4.30 -12.05 19.18
C ALA A 348 3.31 -12.84 20.05
N PRO A 349 2.09 -13.13 19.56
CA PRO A 349 1.19 -14.09 20.18
C PRO A 349 1.87 -15.46 20.38
N GLU A 350 1.33 -16.29 21.31
CA GLU A 350 1.89 -17.63 21.56
C GLU A 350 1.89 -18.50 20.31
N GLU A 351 0.82 -18.40 19.53
CA GLU A 351 0.70 -18.99 18.20
C GLU A 351 0.33 -17.89 17.21
N THR A 352 0.89 -17.96 16.02
CA THR A 352 0.62 -17.00 14.97
C THR A 352 0.27 -17.72 13.69
N VAL A 353 -0.82 -17.29 13.06
CA VAL A 353 -1.23 -17.77 11.74
C VAL A 353 -1.13 -16.65 10.70
N VAL A 354 -0.71 -17.04 9.51
CA VAL A 354 -0.73 -16.22 8.30
C VAL A 354 -1.48 -17.05 7.26
N PRO A 355 -2.48 -16.52 6.56
CA PRO A 355 -3.20 -17.29 5.56
C PRO A 355 -2.29 -17.64 4.39
N THR A 356 -2.44 -18.85 3.85
CA THR A 356 -1.88 -19.21 2.56
C THR A 356 -2.66 -18.55 1.43
N GLU A 357 -2.12 -18.59 0.22
CA GLU A 357 -2.80 -18.12 -1.00
C GLU A 357 -4.16 -18.81 -1.19
N GLU A 358 -4.22 -20.13 -1.04
CA GLU A 358 -5.45 -20.92 -1.17
C GLU A 358 -6.49 -20.51 -0.11
N GLN A 359 -6.07 -20.34 1.14
CA GLN A 359 -6.93 -19.89 2.24
C GLN A 359 -7.44 -18.46 2.01
N SER A 360 -6.58 -17.54 1.58
CA SER A 360 -6.96 -16.15 1.29
C SER A 360 -7.98 -16.07 0.16
N THR A 361 -7.78 -16.84 -0.90
CA THR A 361 -8.70 -16.91 -2.05
C THR A 361 -10.06 -17.46 -1.63
N ALA A 362 -10.09 -18.60 -0.91
CA ALA A 362 -11.33 -19.21 -0.43
C ALA A 362 -12.09 -18.30 0.54
N ALA A 363 -11.36 -17.64 1.44
CA ALA A 363 -11.95 -16.68 2.39
C ALA A 363 -12.54 -15.45 1.67
N GLY A 364 -11.84 -14.92 0.65
CA GLY A 364 -12.33 -13.81 -0.17
C GLY A 364 -13.63 -14.15 -0.91
N GLU A 365 -13.74 -15.35 -1.49
CA GLU A 365 -14.95 -15.85 -2.14
C GLU A 365 -16.11 -15.99 -1.12
N LEU A 366 -15.84 -16.54 0.07
CA LEU A 366 -16.83 -16.68 1.12
C LEU A 366 -17.33 -15.32 1.61
N LEU A 367 -16.43 -14.39 1.89
CA LEU A 367 -16.77 -13.03 2.31
C LEU A 367 -17.61 -12.31 1.27
N GLY A 368 -17.27 -12.45 -0.01
CA GLY A 368 -18.04 -11.85 -1.13
C GLY A 368 -19.50 -12.32 -1.18
N THR A 369 -19.80 -13.53 -0.67
CA THR A 369 -21.16 -14.08 -0.67
C THR A 369 -21.92 -13.86 0.66
N GLU A 370 -21.25 -13.93 1.80
CA GLU A 370 -21.89 -14.03 3.13
C GLU A 370 -21.82 -12.74 3.95
N TRP A 371 -20.77 -11.91 3.77
CA TRP A 371 -20.52 -10.77 4.66
C TRP A 371 -21.67 -9.77 4.72
N ALA A 372 -22.14 -9.30 3.57
CA ALA A 372 -23.20 -8.29 3.52
C ALA A 372 -24.47 -8.73 4.23
N ALA A 373 -24.82 -10.02 4.17
CA ALA A 373 -25.97 -10.59 4.85
C ALA A 373 -25.75 -10.75 6.36
N ALA A 374 -24.52 -11.05 6.77
CA ALA A 374 -24.17 -11.29 8.18
C ALA A 374 -24.24 -10.01 9.03
N VAL A 375 -23.91 -8.83 8.43
CA VAL A 375 -23.79 -7.55 9.14
C VAL A 375 -24.88 -6.52 8.79
N GLN A 376 -25.98 -6.97 8.20
CA GLN A 376 -27.16 -6.12 7.88
C GLN A 376 -27.90 -5.61 9.11
#